data_fd7ce07e540715868bafbeac73ea6160
#
_entry.id   fd7ce07e540715868bafbeac73ea6160
#
_cell.length_a   1.000
_cell.length_b   1.000
_cell.length_c   1.000
_cell.angle_alpha   90.00
_cell.angle_beta   90.00
_cell.angle_gamma   90.00
#
_symmetry.space_group_name_H-M   'P 1'
#
loop_
_entity.id
_entity.type
_entity.pdbx_description
1 polymer ?
#
loop_
_entity_poly.entity_id
_entity_poly.type
_entity_poly.pdbx_seq_one_letter_code
_entity_poly.pdbx_strand_id
1 'polypeptide(L)'
;MDASALQLIILPAGLAAVLFAIYLARDVLSRDTGTEAMQDVAGTIFEGAVAFIRRQYTTIFALAVVGALVILVVISIVETPDVADVPTLSEPTIWLLTPIGIFTGIAFFVGALCSMASGIIGMFVAVRANVRTASAARRSLVEAVQVAMRGGAVSGFLVVALSLLGVWGIFTASVSYTHLTLPTNREV
;
A
#
# COMPACT_ATOMS: atom_id res chain seq x y z
N MET A 1 15.70 -15.61 -16.64
CA MET A 1 16.06 -14.50 -15.72
C MET A 1 15.99 -15.10 -14.33
N ASP A 2 17.09 -15.07 -13.61
CA ASP A 2 17.15 -15.64 -12.27
C ASP A 2 16.29 -14.83 -11.30
N ALA A 3 15.58 -15.52 -10.39
CA ALA A 3 14.70 -14.89 -9.41
C ALA A 3 15.41 -13.80 -8.59
N SER A 4 16.71 -14.00 -8.34
CA SER A 4 17.59 -13.03 -7.68
C SER A 4 17.80 -11.74 -8.47
N ALA A 5 17.86 -11.81 -9.80
CA ALA A 5 18.02 -10.64 -10.67
C ALA A 5 16.73 -9.80 -10.70
N LEU A 6 15.56 -10.45 -10.67
CA LEU A 6 14.27 -9.76 -10.58
C LEU A 6 14.12 -9.01 -9.24
N GLN A 7 14.51 -9.63 -8.14
CA GLN A 7 14.49 -8.99 -6.81
C GLN A 7 15.37 -7.75 -6.73
N LEU A 8 16.54 -7.77 -7.38
CA LEU A 8 17.45 -6.63 -7.44
C LEU A 8 16.86 -5.43 -8.22
N ILE A 9 15.93 -5.65 -9.15
CA ILE A 9 15.31 -4.57 -9.93
C ILE A 9 14.08 -3.98 -9.21
N ILE A 10 13.32 -4.80 -8.47
CA ILE A 10 12.08 -4.36 -7.83
C ILE A 10 12.31 -3.27 -6.79
N LEU A 11 13.32 -3.45 -5.93
CA LEU A 11 13.62 -2.50 -4.87
C LEU A 11 14.01 -1.11 -5.41
N PRO A 12 15.01 -0.97 -6.33
CA PRO A 12 15.34 0.33 -6.90
C PRO A 12 14.18 0.94 -7.70
N ALA A 13 13.41 0.14 -8.44
CA ALA A 13 12.27 0.64 -9.20
C ALA A 13 11.17 1.19 -8.27
N GLY A 14 10.84 0.47 -7.20
CA GLY A 14 9.88 0.93 -6.19
C GLY A 14 10.34 2.20 -5.49
N LEU A 15 11.62 2.27 -5.07
CA LEU A 15 12.20 3.47 -4.46
C LEU A 15 12.22 4.66 -5.44
N ALA A 16 12.59 4.43 -6.69
CA ALA A 16 12.58 5.48 -7.72
C ALA A 16 11.16 6.02 -7.93
N ALA A 17 10.14 5.16 -7.95
CA ALA A 17 8.75 5.57 -8.07
C ALA A 17 8.27 6.40 -6.86
N VAL A 18 8.67 6.03 -5.63
CA VAL A 18 8.39 6.84 -4.42
C VAL A 18 9.05 8.22 -4.51
N LEU A 19 10.34 8.26 -4.86
CA LEU A 19 11.08 9.52 -4.97
C LEU A 19 10.46 10.41 -6.05
N PHE A 20 10.04 9.84 -7.17
CA PHE A 20 9.38 10.56 -8.24
C PHE A 20 7.99 11.08 -7.81
N ALA A 21 7.22 10.30 -7.07
CA ALA A 21 5.96 10.76 -6.48
C ALA A 21 6.16 11.93 -5.52
N ILE A 22 7.20 11.87 -4.67
CA ILE A 22 7.56 12.97 -3.75
C ILE A 22 7.96 14.22 -4.54
N TYR A 23 8.74 14.08 -5.61
CA TYR A 23 9.11 15.18 -6.48
C TYR A 23 7.87 15.84 -7.11
N LEU A 24 6.96 15.03 -7.67
CA LEU A 24 5.71 15.55 -8.28
C LEU A 24 4.81 16.21 -7.23
N ALA A 25 4.69 15.64 -6.05
CA ALA A 25 3.90 16.22 -4.97
C ALA A 25 4.45 17.58 -4.55
N ARG A 26 5.77 17.70 -4.40
CA ARG A 26 6.43 18.98 -4.09
C ARG A 26 6.24 20.00 -5.18
N ASP A 27 6.41 19.63 -6.45
CA ASP A 27 6.19 20.52 -7.59
C ASP A 27 4.75 21.04 -7.61
N VAL A 28 3.77 20.17 -7.47
CA VAL A 28 2.35 20.57 -7.46
C VAL A 28 2.03 21.47 -6.26
N LEU A 29 2.47 21.07 -5.06
CA LEU A 29 2.15 21.80 -3.83
C LEU A 29 2.85 23.16 -3.70
N SER A 30 3.93 23.38 -4.43
CA SER A 30 4.64 24.67 -4.47
C SER A 30 3.99 25.70 -5.41
N ARG A 31 3.01 25.28 -6.24
CA ARG A 31 2.36 26.16 -7.20
C ARG A 31 1.35 27.09 -6.55
N ASP A 32 1.07 28.21 -7.25
CA ASP A 32 0.15 29.26 -6.82
C ASP A 32 -1.27 28.73 -6.55
N THR A 33 -1.84 29.15 -5.45
CA THR A 33 -3.19 28.77 -4.96
C THR A 33 -4.30 29.72 -5.43
N GLY A 34 -3.95 30.75 -6.21
CA GLY A 34 -4.92 31.70 -6.75
C GLY A 34 -5.40 32.76 -5.77
N THR A 35 -6.60 33.27 -6.01
CA THR A 35 -7.20 34.34 -5.21
C THR A 35 -7.69 33.85 -3.85
N GLU A 36 -7.87 34.77 -2.91
CA GLU A 36 -8.40 34.49 -1.57
C GLU A 36 -9.76 33.75 -1.64
N ALA A 37 -10.66 34.17 -2.50
CA ALA A 37 -11.94 33.50 -2.71
C ALA A 37 -11.79 32.05 -3.20
N MET A 38 -10.75 31.75 -4.03
CA MET A 38 -10.46 30.39 -4.45
C MET A 38 -9.91 29.54 -3.29
N GLN A 39 -9.12 30.14 -2.41
CA GLN A 39 -8.56 29.49 -1.23
C GLN A 39 -9.65 29.18 -0.19
N ASP A 40 -10.62 30.06 0.00
CA ASP A 40 -11.77 29.83 0.90
C ASP A 40 -12.61 28.64 0.44
N VAL A 41 -12.94 28.57 -0.85
CA VAL A 41 -13.66 27.43 -1.43
C VAL A 41 -12.82 26.15 -1.30
N ALA A 42 -11.52 26.22 -1.57
CA ALA A 42 -10.62 25.09 -1.44
C ALA A 42 -10.49 24.61 0.02
N GLY A 43 -10.53 25.53 0.98
CA GLY A 43 -10.57 25.22 2.42
C GLY A 43 -11.78 24.38 2.79
N THR A 44 -12.97 24.80 2.35
CA THR A 44 -14.22 24.08 2.57
C THR A 44 -14.19 22.68 1.96
N ILE A 45 -13.67 22.55 0.71
CA ILE A 45 -13.50 21.24 0.05
C ILE A 45 -12.52 20.37 0.82
N PHE A 46 -11.42 20.94 1.31
CA PHE A 46 -10.42 20.20 2.08
C PHE A 46 -10.97 19.68 3.41
N GLU A 47 -11.75 20.47 4.14
CA GLU A 47 -12.43 20.03 5.37
C GLU A 47 -13.37 18.85 5.10
N GLY A 48 -14.18 18.94 4.06
CA GLY A 48 -15.04 17.83 3.62
C GLY A 48 -14.26 16.58 3.26
N ALA A 49 -13.15 16.73 2.53
CA ALA A 49 -12.26 15.62 2.18
C ALA A 49 -11.62 14.96 3.42
N VAL A 50 -11.17 15.73 4.39
CA VAL A 50 -10.59 15.20 5.64
C VAL A 50 -11.65 14.43 6.44
N ALA A 51 -12.88 14.97 6.55
CA ALA A 51 -13.98 14.29 7.22
C ALA A 51 -14.33 12.95 6.53
N PHE A 52 -14.38 12.97 5.19
CA PHE A 52 -14.60 11.76 4.38
C PHE A 52 -13.49 10.72 4.60
N ILE A 53 -12.21 11.12 4.49
CA ILE A 53 -11.05 10.24 4.70
C ILE A 53 -11.17 9.60 6.09
N ARG A 54 -11.36 10.39 7.12
CA ARG A 54 -11.42 9.89 8.49
C ARG A 54 -12.50 8.82 8.67
N ARG A 55 -13.70 9.05 8.14
CA ARG A 55 -14.82 8.11 8.24
C ARG A 55 -14.58 6.86 7.41
N GLN A 56 -14.21 7.04 6.15
CA GLN A 56 -14.02 5.96 5.19
C GLN A 56 -12.88 5.03 5.60
N TYR A 57 -11.73 5.58 5.95
CA TYR A 57 -10.55 4.78 6.28
C TYR A 57 -10.67 4.07 7.63
N THR A 58 -11.43 4.61 8.58
CA THR A 58 -11.78 3.87 9.81
C THR A 58 -12.59 2.61 9.48
N THR A 59 -13.56 2.71 8.58
CA THR A 59 -14.35 1.57 8.13
C THR A 59 -13.51 0.56 7.34
N ILE A 60 -12.66 1.04 6.41
CA ILE A 60 -11.76 0.18 5.62
C ILE A 60 -10.77 -0.54 6.54
N PHE A 61 -10.21 0.14 7.54
CA PHE A 61 -9.31 -0.48 8.51
C PHE A 61 -9.99 -1.61 9.29
N ALA A 62 -11.21 -1.38 9.79
CA ALA A 62 -11.97 -2.41 10.47
C ALA A 62 -12.26 -3.61 9.56
N LEU A 63 -12.67 -3.36 8.30
CA LEU A 63 -12.88 -4.41 7.30
C LEU A 63 -11.58 -5.16 6.94
N ALA A 64 -10.45 -4.45 6.88
CA ALA A 64 -9.14 -5.06 6.62
C ALA A 64 -8.73 -6.01 7.75
N VAL A 65 -8.97 -5.64 9.02
CA VAL A 65 -8.73 -6.52 10.17
C VAL A 65 -9.61 -7.76 10.10
N VAL A 66 -10.92 -7.58 9.87
CA VAL A 66 -11.86 -8.70 9.73
C VAL A 66 -11.47 -9.58 8.54
N GLY A 67 -11.14 -9.00 7.39
CA GLY A 67 -10.70 -9.73 6.22
C GLY A 67 -9.43 -10.54 6.46
N ALA A 68 -8.43 -9.95 7.15
CA ALA A 68 -7.21 -10.65 7.52
C ALA A 68 -7.48 -11.86 8.42
N LEU A 69 -8.38 -11.71 9.40
CA LEU A 69 -8.78 -12.80 10.30
C LEU A 69 -9.53 -13.90 9.53
N VAL A 70 -10.45 -13.54 8.64
CA VAL A 70 -11.17 -14.50 7.79
C VAL A 70 -10.21 -15.28 6.92
N ILE A 71 -9.27 -14.60 6.23
CA ILE A 71 -8.26 -15.24 5.39
C ILE A 71 -7.39 -16.18 6.21
N LEU A 72 -6.91 -15.72 7.38
CA LEU A 72 -6.14 -16.54 8.30
C LEU A 72 -6.88 -17.84 8.64
N VAL A 73 -8.13 -17.75 9.05
CA VAL A 73 -8.94 -18.92 9.42
C VAL A 73 -9.21 -19.83 8.22
N VAL A 74 -9.63 -19.27 7.09
CA VAL A 74 -9.95 -20.05 5.88
C VAL A 74 -8.71 -20.79 5.38
N ILE A 75 -7.57 -20.14 5.28
CA ILE A 75 -6.34 -20.78 4.83
C ILE A 75 -5.89 -21.85 5.83
N SER A 76 -5.99 -21.58 7.13
CA SER A 76 -5.64 -22.56 8.16
C SER A 76 -6.52 -23.83 8.12
N ILE A 77 -7.80 -23.71 7.72
CA ILE A 77 -8.71 -24.84 7.56
C ILE A 77 -8.45 -25.62 6.27
N VAL A 78 -8.16 -24.90 5.17
CA VAL A 78 -7.97 -25.51 3.85
C VAL A 78 -6.60 -26.22 3.75
N GLU A 79 -5.57 -25.64 4.35
CA GLU A 79 -4.23 -26.21 4.42
C GLU A 79 -4.03 -26.99 5.73
N THR A 80 -4.89 -27.94 6.04
CA THR A 80 -4.56 -28.95 7.05
C THR A 80 -3.39 -29.79 6.51
N PRO A 81 -2.19 -29.74 7.09
CA PRO A 81 -1.12 -30.64 6.70
C PRO A 81 -1.62 -32.08 6.90
N ASP A 82 -1.34 -32.98 5.97
CA ASP A 82 -1.49 -34.40 6.22
C ASP A 82 -0.77 -34.73 7.53
N VAL A 83 -1.54 -35.21 8.51
CA VAL A 83 -1.15 -35.33 9.92
C VAL A 83 0.01 -36.34 10.14
N ALA A 84 0.62 -36.85 9.06
CA ALA A 84 1.64 -37.86 9.12
C ALA A 84 3.06 -37.37 9.52
N ASP A 85 3.35 -36.06 9.36
CA ASP A 85 4.72 -35.54 9.48
C ASP A 85 4.95 -34.46 10.55
N VAL A 86 3.99 -34.21 11.46
CA VAL A 86 4.19 -33.23 12.53
C VAL A 86 4.35 -33.95 13.86
N PRO A 87 5.53 -33.81 14.55
CA PRO A 87 5.69 -34.35 15.90
C PRO A 87 4.66 -33.71 16.83
N THR A 88 3.87 -34.55 17.43
CA THR A 88 2.84 -34.29 18.43
C THR A 88 3.04 -33.03 19.29
N LEU A 89 2.39 -31.94 18.91
CA LEU A 89 2.04 -30.89 19.85
C LEU A 89 0.62 -31.15 20.31
N SER A 90 0.51 -31.71 21.49
CA SER A 90 -0.74 -32.15 22.13
C SER A 90 -1.51 -31.00 22.79
N GLU A 91 -1.79 -29.93 22.02
CA GLU A 91 -2.63 -28.83 22.53
C GLU A 91 -3.73 -28.52 21.52
N PRO A 92 -5.02 -28.65 21.88
CA PRO A 92 -6.15 -28.53 20.93
C PRO A 92 -6.42 -27.12 20.39
N THR A 93 -5.71 -26.11 20.87
CA THR A 93 -5.95 -24.71 20.50
C THR A 93 -5.16 -24.25 19.27
N ILE A 94 -4.16 -25.00 18.82
CA ILE A 94 -3.22 -24.61 17.77
C ILE A 94 -3.65 -25.07 16.38
N TRP A 95 -4.62 -25.98 16.28
CA TRP A 95 -5.11 -26.53 15.00
C TRP A 95 -5.77 -25.49 14.07
N LEU A 96 -6.18 -24.36 14.62
CA LEU A 96 -6.82 -23.29 13.85
C LEU A 96 -5.84 -22.29 13.24
N LEU A 97 -4.57 -22.34 13.61
CA LEU A 97 -3.56 -21.35 13.23
C LEU A 97 -2.34 -22.02 12.60
N THR A 98 -2.44 -22.35 11.30
CA THR A 98 -1.27 -22.82 10.56
C THR A 98 -0.28 -21.66 10.31
N PRO A 99 1.03 -21.89 10.27
CA PRO A 99 2.00 -20.87 9.93
C PRO A 99 1.68 -20.17 8.61
N ILE A 100 1.21 -20.91 7.61
CA ILE A 100 0.84 -20.38 6.30
C ILE A 100 -0.39 -19.46 6.41
N GLY A 101 -1.41 -19.84 7.18
CA GLY A 101 -2.57 -19.02 7.45
C GLY A 101 -2.20 -17.69 8.13
N ILE A 102 -1.30 -17.73 9.11
CA ILE A 102 -0.79 -16.53 9.80
C ILE A 102 -0.05 -15.62 8.82
N PHE A 103 0.89 -16.16 8.04
CA PHE A 103 1.65 -15.37 7.06
C PHE A 103 0.75 -14.76 5.99
N THR A 104 -0.25 -15.51 5.50
CA THR A 104 -1.20 -15.01 4.50
C THR A 104 -2.09 -13.90 5.07
N GLY A 105 -2.58 -14.06 6.30
CA GLY A 105 -3.35 -13.01 6.98
C GLY A 105 -2.55 -11.73 7.19
N ILE A 106 -1.28 -11.86 7.63
CA ILE A 106 -0.35 -10.72 7.78
C ILE A 106 -0.07 -10.08 6.43
N ALA A 107 0.20 -10.87 5.38
CA ALA A 107 0.46 -10.36 4.04
C ALA A 107 -0.72 -9.56 3.49
N PHE A 108 -1.94 -10.07 3.66
CA PHE A 108 -3.16 -9.34 3.31
C PHE A 108 -3.29 -8.02 4.07
N PHE A 109 -3.06 -8.04 5.39
CA PHE A 109 -3.17 -6.85 6.22
C PHE A 109 -2.12 -5.78 5.85
N VAL A 110 -0.88 -6.18 5.61
CA VAL A 110 0.18 -5.28 5.13
C VAL A 110 -0.19 -4.69 3.77
N GLY A 111 -0.70 -5.49 2.84
CA GLY A 111 -1.19 -5.00 1.54
C GLY A 111 -2.32 -3.98 1.70
N ALA A 112 -3.28 -4.23 2.59
CA ALA A 112 -4.35 -3.29 2.91
C ALA A 112 -3.81 -1.97 3.49
N LEU A 113 -2.81 -2.02 4.38
CA LEU A 113 -2.15 -0.82 4.93
C LEU A 113 -1.42 -0.02 3.83
N CYS A 114 -0.69 -0.68 2.94
CA CYS A 114 -0.04 -0.02 1.81
C CYS A 114 -1.05 0.67 0.89
N SER A 115 -2.17 0.00 0.59
CA SER A 115 -3.26 0.56 -0.20
C SER A 115 -3.90 1.77 0.49
N MET A 116 -4.18 1.69 1.78
CA MET A 116 -4.72 2.81 2.55
C MET A 116 -3.75 4.00 2.57
N ALA A 117 -2.47 3.76 2.80
CA ALA A 117 -1.45 4.81 2.83
C ALA A 117 -1.38 5.54 1.49
N SER A 118 -1.32 4.81 0.37
CA SER A 118 -1.29 5.41 -0.97
C SER A 118 -2.57 6.21 -1.27
N GLY A 119 -3.73 5.70 -0.87
CA GLY A 119 -5.03 6.36 -1.05
C GLY A 119 -5.15 7.64 -0.24
N ILE A 120 -4.76 7.64 1.03
CA ILE A 120 -4.77 8.83 1.90
C ILE A 120 -3.85 9.92 1.33
N ILE A 121 -2.59 9.56 1.02
CA ILE A 121 -1.62 10.51 0.50
C ILE A 121 -2.07 11.04 -0.87
N GLY A 122 -2.52 10.14 -1.76
CA GLY A 122 -3.00 10.50 -3.09
C GLY A 122 -4.18 11.47 -3.04
N MET A 123 -5.19 11.18 -2.21
CA MET A 123 -6.34 12.05 -2.03
C MET A 123 -5.97 13.41 -1.43
N PHE A 124 -5.08 13.42 -0.43
CA PHE A 124 -4.60 14.65 0.20
C PHE A 124 -3.88 15.57 -0.82
N VAL A 125 -3.03 15.00 -1.67
CA VAL A 125 -2.35 15.75 -2.74
C VAL A 125 -3.35 16.19 -3.81
N ALA A 126 -4.27 15.31 -4.24
CA ALA A 126 -5.24 15.59 -5.28
C ALA A 126 -6.18 16.76 -4.89
N VAL A 127 -6.72 16.77 -3.67
CA VAL A 127 -7.58 17.83 -3.18
C VAL A 127 -6.84 19.18 -3.18
N ARG A 128 -5.57 19.18 -2.76
CA ARG A 128 -4.74 20.40 -2.79
C ARG A 128 -4.29 20.80 -4.19
N ALA A 129 -4.19 19.86 -5.13
CA ALA A 129 -3.89 20.14 -6.53
C ALA A 129 -5.05 20.85 -7.23
N ASN A 130 -6.31 20.62 -6.81
CA ASN A 130 -7.49 21.18 -7.46
C ASN A 130 -7.47 22.71 -7.51
N VAL A 131 -7.20 23.41 -6.40
CA VAL A 131 -7.13 24.86 -6.36
C VAL A 131 -5.99 25.39 -7.23
N ARG A 132 -4.87 24.70 -7.29
CA ARG A 132 -3.71 25.06 -8.10
C ARG A 132 -3.97 24.86 -9.59
N THR A 133 -4.70 23.81 -9.93
CA THR A 133 -5.20 23.58 -11.29
C THR A 133 -6.15 24.70 -11.72
N ALA A 134 -7.08 25.08 -10.86
CA ALA A 134 -8.00 26.19 -11.11
C ALA A 134 -7.27 27.53 -11.23
N SER A 135 -6.26 27.80 -10.40
CA SER A 135 -5.40 28.98 -10.51
C SER A 135 -4.62 28.99 -11.83
N ALA A 136 -4.02 27.86 -12.22
CA ALA A 136 -3.30 27.73 -13.48
C ALA A 136 -4.21 27.91 -14.69
N ALA A 137 -5.46 27.46 -14.64
CA ALA A 137 -6.45 27.62 -15.72
C ALA A 137 -6.78 29.08 -16.04
N ARG A 138 -6.59 30.00 -15.11
CA ARG A 138 -6.73 31.44 -15.36
C ARG A 138 -5.64 32.01 -16.24
N ARG A 139 -4.48 31.33 -16.30
CA ARG A 139 -3.30 31.75 -17.09
C ARG A 139 -3.21 30.99 -18.40
N SER A 140 -3.32 29.67 -18.35
CA SER A 140 -3.17 28.80 -19.51
C SER A 140 -3.81 27.45 -19.31
N LEU A 141 -4.53 26.96 -20.31
CA LEU A 141 -5.08 25.60 -20.32
C LEU A 141 -3.97 24.54 -20.22
N VAL A 142 -2.86 24.76 -20.92
CA VAL A 142 -1.71 23.84 -20.92
C VAL A 142 -1.14 23.71 -19.52
N GLU A 143 -0.96 24.83 -18.82
CA GLU A 143 -0.46 24.82 -17.43
C GLU A 143 -1.43 24.10 -16.50
N ALA A 144 -2.73 24.34 -16.62
CA ALA A 144 -3.76 23.66 -15.83
C ALA A 144 -3.73 22.15 -16.03
N VAL A 145 -3.65 21.68 -17.27
CA VAL A 145 -3.55 20.25 -17.59
C VAL A 145 -2.26 19.65 -17.00
N GLN A 146 -1.15 20.34 -17.07
CA GLN A 146 0.12 19.86 -16.47
C GLN A 146 0.00 19.71 -14.95
N VAL A 147 -0.59 20.69 -14.26
CA VAL A 147 -0.80 20.63 -12.80
C VAL A 147 -1.72 19.47 -12.42
N ALA A 148 -2.86 19.34 -13.12
CA ALA A 148 -3.81 18.26 -12.89
C ALA A 148 -3.21 16.87 -13.11
N MET A 149 -2.49 16.68 -14.22
CA MET A 149 -1.83 15.41 -14.55
C MET A 149 -0.75 15.05 -13.53
N ARG A 150 0.06 16.02 -13.11
CA ARG A 150 1.09 15.79 -12.08
C ARG A 150 0.46 15.45 -10.73
N GLY A 151 -0.62 16.14 -10.34
CA GLY A 151 -1.37 15.84 -9.12
C GLY A 151 -1.93 14.41 -9.10
N GLY A 152 -2.53 13.97 -10.21
CA GLY A 152 -3.02 12.61 -10.37
C GLY A 152 -1.90 11.56 -10.43
N ALA A 153 -0.78 11.88 -11.07
CA ALA A 153 0.37 11.00 -11.18
C ALA A 153 1.00 10.66 -9.82
N VAL A 154 0.94 11.56 -8.83
CA VAL A 154 1.39 11.27 -7.44
C VAL A 154 0.69 10.03 -6.90
N SER A 155 -0.64 9.97 -7.01
CA SER A 155 -1.42 8.82 -6.55
C SER A 155 -1.06 7.56 -7.33
N GLY A 156 -0.97 7.64 -8.65
CA GLY A 156 -0.62 6.50 -9.50
C GLY A 156 0.75 5.89 -9.16
N PHE A 157 1.79 6.74 -9.05
CA PHE A 157 3.13 6.27 -8.70
C PHE A 157 3.20 5.69 -7.29
N LEU A 158 2.48 6.27 -6.31
CA LEU A 158 2.45 5.74 -4.95
C LEU A 158 1.78 4.36 -4.87
N VAL A 159 0.66 4.15 -5.58
CA VAL A 159 -0.01 2.86 -5.62
C VAL A 159 0.92 1.78 -6.16
N VAL A 160 1.56 2.04 -7.31
CA VAL A 160 2.49 1.09 -7.94
C VAL A 160 3.71 0.84 -7.05
N ALA A 161 4.30 1.90 -6.51
CA ALA A 161 5.49 1.79 -5.66
C ALA A 161 5.23 0.99 -4.39
N LEU A 162 4.13 1.30 -3.67
CA LEU A 162 3.81 0.60 -2.42
C LEU A 162 3.36 -0.84 -2.68
N SER A 163 2.70 -1.13 -3.80
CA SER A 163 2.40 -2.51 -4.20
C SER A 163 3.66 -3.31 -4.47
N LEU A 164 4.59 -2.76 -5.26
CA LEU A 164 5.87 -3.43 -5.57
C LEU A 164 6.71 -3.65 -4.31
N LEU A 165 6.87 -2.62 -3.49
CA LEU A 165 7.66 -2.70 -2.25
C LEU A 165 6.99 -3.60 -1.20
N GLY A 166 5.66 -3.57 -1.12
CA GLY A 166 4.89 -4.43 -0.22
C GLY A 166 5.05 -5.91 -0.58
N VAL A 167 4.85 -6.27 -1.85
CA VAL A 167 5.03 -7.65 -2.33
C VAL A 167 6.49 -8.09 -2.16
N TRP A 168 7.44 -7.24 -2.55
CA TRP A 168 8.86 -7.54 -2.39
C TRP A 168 9.25 -7.76 -0.92
N GLY A 169 8.76 -6.90 -0.01
CA GLY A 169 9.05 -7.00 1.41
C GLY A 169 8.49 -8.28 2.04
N ILE A 170 7.22 -8.61 1.75
CA ILE A 170 6.59 -9.84 2.24
C ILE A 170 7.30 -11.07 1.68
N PHE A 171 7.58 -11.08 0.37
CA PHE A 171 8.26 -12.20 -0.27
C PHE A 171 9.64 -12.43 0.34
N THR A 172 10.44 -11.38 0.51
CA THR A 172 11.78 -11.47 1.10
C THR A 172 11.72 -11.96 2.55
N ALA A 173 10.77 -11.47 3.35
CA ALA A 173 10.58 -11.93 4.72
C ALA A 173 10.17 -13.40 4.77
N SER A 174 9.24 -13.84 3.89
CA SER A 174 8.78 -15.23 3.85
C SER A 174 9.88 -16.19 3.40
N VAL A 175 10.66 -15.85 2.37
CA VAL A 175 11.78 -16.68 1.89
C VAL A 175 12.88 -16.77 2.93
N SER A 176 13.22 -15.68 3.62
CA SER A 176 14.22 -15.71 4.69
C SER A 176 13.80 -16.63 5.84
N TYR A 177 12.51 -16.65 6.18
CA TYR A 177 11.99 -17.51 7.23
C TYR A 177 12.06 -18.99 6.84
N THR A 178 11.72 -19.37 5.61
CA THR A 178 11.76 -20.76 5.14
C THR A 178 13.18 -21.31 5.07
N HIS A 179 14.17 -20.50 4.73
CA HIS A 179 15.59 -20.92 4.74
C HIS A 179 16.15 -21.11 6.14
N LEU A 180 15.61 -20.43 7.16
CA LEU A 180 16.04 -20.59 8.56
C LEU A 180 15.39 -21.78 9.26
N THR A 181 14.26 -22.28 8.77
CA THR A 181 13.48 -23.35 9.42
C THR A 181 13.61 -24.72 8.75
N LEU A 182 14.18 -24.80 7.55
CA LEU A 182 14.48 -26.08 6.93
C LEU A 182 15.82 -26.62 7.48
N PRO A 183 15.83 -27.76 8.21
CA PRO A 183 17.08 -28.41 8.54
C PRO A 183 17.77 -28.83 7.24
N THR A 184 19.02 -28.43 7.06
CA THR A 184 19.90 -28.91 6.00
C THR A 184 20.20 -30.40 6.22
N ASN A 185 19.23 -31.25 5.95
CA ASN A 185 19.51 -32.68 5.74
C ASN A 185 20.03 -32.84 4.29
N ARG A 186 21.25 -32.39 4.07
CA ARG A 186 22.12 -32.94 3.04
C ARG A 186 23.19 -33.75 3.76
N GLU A 187 22.84 -34.96 4.11
CA GLU A 187 23.80 -36.07 4.24
C GLU A 187 23.14 -37.27 3.57
N VAL A 188 23.52 -37.61 2.41
CA VAL A 188 24.16 -38.85 1.86
C VAL A 188 24.30 -38.66 0.36
#